data_6d0a0595abf162b27434f439c84da5be
#
_entry.id   6d0a0595abf162b27434f439c84da5be
#
_cell.length_a   1.000
_cell.length_b   1.000
_cell.length_c   1.000
_cell.angle_alpha   90.00
_cell.angle_beta   90.00
_cell.angle_gamma   90.00
#
_symmetry.space_group_name_H-M   'P 1'
#
loop_
_entity.id
_entity.type
_entity.pdbx_description
1 polymer ?
#
loop_
_entity_poly.entity_id
_entity_poly.type
_entity_poly.pdbx_seq_one_letter_code
_entity_poly.pdbx_strand_id
1 'polypeptide(L)'
;MLIQTRTIVVQSGNADQVVERFTQESPMDSFEGLLDKTVMVNKKKQEGQEEVVVMIRWESVDAWKNWEKSDVHIQGHRDSKGKQAPEYVISTTVNMYDVKSVKNGIGSR
;
A
#
# COMPACT_ATOMS: atom_id res chain seq x y z
N MET A 1 13.60 -3.07 -9.50
CA MET A 1 12.32 -3.21 -8.78
C MET A 1 12.24 -2.18 -7.66
N LEU A 2 11.12 -1.53 -7.57
CA LEU A 2 10.84 -0.55 -6.52
C LEU A 2 9.70 -1.07 -5.65
N ILE A 3 9.85 -0.95 -4.34
CA ILE A 3 8.78 -1.30 -3.40
C ILE A 3 8.36 -0.06 -2.63
N GLN A 4 7.07 0.21 -2.65
CA GLN A 4 6.47 1.24 -1.81
C GLN A 4 5.69 0.57 -0.69
N THR A 5 5.88 1.02 0.54
CA THR A 5 5.09 0.53 1.67
C THR A 5 4.28 1.67 2.26
N ARG A 6 3.06 1.35 2.65
CA ARG A 6 2.22 2.27 3.41
C ARG A 6 1.85 1.56 4.70
N THR A 7 2.31 2.09 5.81
CA THR A 7 2.04 1.53 7.13
C THR A 7 0.94 2.35 7.80
N ILE A 8 -0.15 1.70 8.12
CA ILE A 8 -1.33 2.35 8.69
C ILE A 8 -1.58 1.75 10.07
N VAL A 9 -1.41 2.57 11.09
CA VAL A 9 -1.70 2.17 12.47
C VAL A 9 -3.10 2.65 12.80
N VAL A 10 -3.92 1.73 13.30
CA VAL A 10 -5.32 2.00 13.62
C VAL A 10 -5.64 1.58 15.04
N GLN A 11 -6.73 2.10 15.57
CA GLN A 11 -7.25 1.65 16.85
C GLN A 11 -7.66 0.17 16.76
N SER A 12 -7.46 -0.55 17.84
CA SER A 12 -7.76 -1.99 17.91
C SER A 12 -9.17 -2.29 17.41
N GLY A 13 -9.31 -3.36 16.62
CA GLY A 13 -10.60 -3.77 16.05
C GLY A 13 -10.90 -3.19 14.67
N ASN A 14 -10.02 -2.35 14.13
CA ASN A 14 -10.28 -1.66 12.84
C ASN A 14 -9.37 -2.11 11.70
N ALA A 15 -8.49 -3.08 11.91
CA ALA A 15 -7.60 -3.55 10.85
C ALA A 15 -8.37 -4.11 9.65
N ASP A 16 -9.44 -4.86 9.89
CA ASP A 16 -10.23 -5.48 8.81
C ASP A 16 -10.84 -4.42 7.88
N GLN A 17 -11.25 -3.27 8.42
CA GLN A 17 -11.78 -2.18 7.61
C GLN A 17 -10.73 -1.62 6.65
N VAL A 18 -9.48 -1.52 7.11
CA VAL A 18 -8.36 -1.05 6.29
C VAL A 18 -8.03 -2.08 5.22
N VAL A 19 -7.98 -3.37 5.58
CA VAL A 19 -7.75 -4.45 4.62
C VAL A 19 -8.79 -4.41 3.52
N GLU A 20 -10.07 -4.31 3.87
CA GLU A 20 -11.16 -4.24 2.89
C GLU A 20 -10.99 -3.04 1.96
N ARG A 21 -10.65 -1.87 2.51
CA ARG A 21 -10.45 -0.66 1.72
C ARG A 21 -9.37 -0.82 0.67
N PHE A 22 -8.24 -1.43 1.03
CA PHE A 22 -7.09 -1.57 0.13
C PHE A 22 -7.17 -2.80 -0.77
N THR A 23 -8.17 -3.66 -0.59
CA THR A 23 -8.41 -4.80 -1.49
C THR A 23 -9.45 -4.48 -2.58
N GLN A 24 -10.04 -3.30 -2.55
CA GLN A 24 -10.97 -2.88 -3.60
C GLN A 24 -10.22 -2.69 -4.92
N GLU A 25 -10.91 -2.97 -6.03
CA GLU A 25 -10.34 -2.72 -7.34
C GLU A 25 -10.06 -1.23 -7.51
N SER A 26 -8.91 -0.93 -8.12
CA SER A 26 -8.51 0.43 -8.40
C SER A 26 -7.85 0.52 -9.77
N PRO A 27 -7.80 1.71 -10.38
CA PRO A 27 -7.11 1.88 -11.67
C PRO A 27 -5.64 1.50 -11.62
N MET A 28 -4.99 1.59 -10.45
CA MET A 28 -3.60 1.17 -10.27
C MET A 28 -3.42 -0.31 -10.57
N ASP A 29 -4.42 -1.15 -10.28
CA ASP A 29 -4.30 -2.60 -10.38
C ASP A 29 -3.96 -3.09 -11.80
N SER A 30 -4.37 -2.35 -12.82
CA SER A 30 -4.09 -2.69 -14.21
C SER A 30 -3.04 -1.77 -14.85
N PHE A 31 -2.34 -0.96 -14.06
CA PHE A 31 -1.37 -0.03 -14.60
C PHE A 31 -0.09 -0.78 -14.99
N GLU A 32 0.45 -0.45 -16.18
CA GLU A 32 1.65 -1.10 -16.70
C GLU A 32 2.82 -0.92 -15.75
N GLY A 33 3.50 -2.02 -15.45
CA GLY A 33 4.65 -2.02 -14.57
C GLY A 33 4.35 -2.31 -13.11
N LEU A 34 3.08 -2.36 -12.73
CA LEU A 34 2.71 -2.82 -11.39
C LEU A 34 2.87 -4.34 -11.33
N LEU A 35 3.66 -4.84 -10.39
CA LEU A 35 3.85 -6.27 -10.22
C LEU A 35 2.74 -6.87 -9.34
N ASP A 36 2.56 -6.31 -8.15
CA ASP A 36 1.50 -6.73 -7.25
C ASP A 36 1.31 -5.72 -6.12
N LYS A 37 0.26 -5.96 -5.37
CA LYS A 37 -0.08 -5.18 -4.21
C LYS A 37 -0.49 -6.18 -3.12
N THR A 38 0.21 -6.14 -1.99
CA THR A 38 0.00 -7.07 -0.88
C THR A 38 -0.45 -6.30 0.35
N VAL A 39 -1.51 -6.76 0.99
CA VAL A 39 -2.02 -6.16 2.22
C VAL A 39 -1.74 -7.14 3.36
N MET A 40 -1.07 -6.66 4.41
CA MET A 40 -0.63 -7.48 5.53
C MET A 40 -1.07 -6.85 6.84
N VAL A 41 -1.40 -7.70 7.81
CA VAL A 41 -1.68 -7.24 9.18
C VAL A 41 -0.58 -7.81 10.07
N ASN A 42 0.02 -6.95 10.90
CA ASN A 42 1.05 -7.38 11.83
C ASN A 42 0.47 -8.37 12.83
N LYS A 43 1.05 -9.56 12.91
CA LYS A 43 0.60 -10.60 13.85
C LYS A 43 0.79 -10.17 15.30
N LYS A 44 1.85 -9.39 15.57
CA LYS A 44 2.12 -8.87 16.90
C LYS A 44 1.33 -7.59 17.10
N LYS A 45 0.28 -7.67 17.92
CA LYS A 45 -0.56 -6.52 18.19
C LYS A 45 -0.02 -5.77 19.40
N GLN A 46 -0.04 -4.45 19.32
CA GLN A 46 0.22 -3.59 20.45
C GLN A 46 -1.09 -3.30 21.17
N GLU A 47 -1.02 -3.02 22.45
CA GLU A 47 -2.22 -2.71 23.21
C GLU A 47 -2.96 -1.51 22.63
N GLY A 48 -4.22 -1.72 22.31
CA GLY A 48 -5.07 -0.68 21.75
C GLY A 48 -4.83 -0.34 20.29
N GLN A 49 -3.90 -1.03 19.61
CA GLN A 49 -3.52 -0.71 18.24
C GLN A 49 -3.36 -1.94 17.36
N GLU A 50 -3.58 -1.74 16.07
CA GLU A 50 -3.26 -2.73 15.04
C GLU A 50 -2.51 -2.04 13.92
N GLU A 51 -1.60 -2.76 13.26
CA GLU A 51 -0.81 -2.23 12.14
C GLU A 51 -1.13 -2.98 10.87
N VAL A 52 -1.46 -2.23 9.82
CA VAL A 52 -1.67 -2.77 8.47
C VAL A 52 -0.59 -2.20 7.56
N VAL A 53 0.06 -3.06 6.79
CA VAL A 53 1.06 -2.64 5.81
C VAL A 53 0.57 -3.00 4.42
N VAL A 54 0.51 -2.02 3.54
CA VAL A 54 0.23 -2.22 2.12
C VAL A 54 1.56 -2.14 1.39
N MET A 55 1.96 -3.23 0.73
CA MET A 55 3.20 -3.30 -0.03
C MET A 55 2.86 -3.30 -1.52
N ILE A 56 3.38 -2.31 -2.24
CA ILE A 56 3.15 -2.15 -3.66
C ILE A 56 4.48 -2.33 -4.38
N ARG A 57 4.55 -3.32 -5.28
CA ARG A 57 5.78 -3.60 -6.01
C ARG A 57 5.67 -3.15 -7.45
N TRP A 58 6.66 -2.39 -7.90
CA TRP A 58 6.78 -1.88 -9.27
C TRP A 58 7.99 -2.50 -9.95
N GLU A 59 7.90 -2.81 -11.24
CA GLU A 59 9.04 -3.39 -11.96
C GLU A 59 10.23 -2.43 -12.04
N SER A 60 9.97 -1.12 -12.01
CA SER A 60 11.01 -0.10 -12.11
C SER A 60 10.57 1.21 -11.48
N VAL A 61 11.53 2.10 -11.20
CA VAL A 61 11.25 3.46 -10.76
C VAL A 61 10.47 4.20 -11.85
N ASP A 62 10.81 3.96 -13.11
CA ASP A 62 10.13 4.62 -14.24
C ASP A 62 8.65 4.25 -14.30
N ALA A 63 8.31 2.99 -14.05
CA ALA A 63 6.92 2.55 -14.01
C ALA A 63 6.15 3.29 -12.91
N TRP A 64 6.74 3.41 -11.72
CA TRP A 64 6.14 4.17 -10.63
C TRP A 64 5.97 5.65 -10.99
N LYS A 65 6.98 6.26 -11.60
CA LYS A 65 6.90 7.66 -12.04
C LYS A 65 5.80 7.87 -13.06
N ASN A 66 5.62 6.91 -13.98
CA ASN A 66 4.54 6.98 -14.96
C ASN A 66 3.18 6.95 -14.30
N TRP A 67 3.01 6.12 -13.26
CA TRP A 67 1.79 6.10 -12.46
C TRP A 67 1.56 7.46 -11.79
N GLU A 68 2.59 8.00 -11.13
CA GLU A 68 2.48 9.27 -10.41
C GLU A 68 2.08 10.43 -11.34
N LYS A 69 2.52 10.40 -12.59
CA LYS A 69 2.21 11.42 -13.59
C LYS A 69 0.90 11.16 -14.32
N SER A 70 0.30 9.98 -14.15
CA SER A 70 -0.87 9.61 -14.93
C SER A 70 -2.08 10.45 -14.57
N ASP A 71 -2.92 10.70 -15.56
CA ASP A 71 -4.17 11.45 -15.36
C ASP A 71 -5.08 10.76 -14.35
N VAL A 72 -5.10 9.42 -14.38
CA VAL A 72 -5.91 8.64 -13.45
C VAL A 72 -5.50 8.87 -12.01
N HIS A 73 -4.18 8.85 -11.74
CA HIS A 73 -3.65 9.08 -10.40
C HIS A 73 -3.93 10.51 -9.94
N ILE A 74 -3.69 11.48 -10.80
CA ILE A 74 -3.92 12.90 -10.51
C ILE A 74 -5.41 13.12 -10.22
N GLN A 75 -6.29 12.55 -11.02
CA GLN A 75 -7.72 12.66 -10.82
C GLN A 75 -8.16 12.05 -9.49
N GLY A 76 -7.58 10.90 -9.12
CA GLY A 76 -7.85 10.28 -7.82
C GLY A 76 -7.49 11.19 -6.66
N HIS A 77 -6.36 11.89 -6.74
CA HIS A 77 -5.97 12.87 -5.71
C HIS A 77 -6.94 14.04 -5.64
N ARG A 78 -7.39 14.54 -6.79
CA ARG A 78 -8.38 15.63 -6.81
C ARG A 78 -9.69 15.20 -6.18
N ASP A 79 -10.15 13.99 -6.50
CA ASP A 79 -11.41 13.46 -5.98
C ASP A 79 -11.36 13.24 -4.47
N SER A 80 -10.18 12.93 -3.92
CA SER A 80 -10.01 12.70 -2.49
C SER A 80 -9.55 13.94 -1.71
N LYS A 81 -9.31 15.06 -2.39
CA LYS A 81 -8.89 16.29 -1.74
C LYS A 81 -9.97 16.77 -0.77
N GLY A 82 -9.55 17.04 0.46
CA GLY A 82 -10.45 17.49 1.52
C GLY A 82 -11.11 16.36 2.30
N LYS A 83 -10.96 15.11 1.88
CA LYS A 83 -11.44 13.96 2.64
C LYS A 83 -10.47 13.71 3.80
N GLN A 84 -11.02 13.57 4.99
CA GLN A 84 -10.22 13.26 6.17
C GLN A 84 -10.04 11.77 6.31
N ALA A 85 -8.92 11.35 6.93
CA ALA A 85 -8.72 9.97 7.31
C ALA A 85 -9.81 9.55 8.32
N PRO A 86 -10.24 8.28 8.31
CA PRO A 86 -11.17 7.80 9.33
C PRO A 86 -10.64 8.02 10.75
N GLU A 87 -11.54 8.26 11.70
CA GLU A 87 -11.16 8.56 13.09
C GLU A 87 -10.33 7.46 13.74
N TYR A 88 -10.51 6.20 13.30
CA TYR A 88 -9.75 5.09 13.88
C TYR A 88 -8.30 5.02 13.41
N VAL A 89 -7.91 5.83 12.41
CA VAL A 89 -6.52 5.86 11.93
C VAL A 89 -5.67 6.72 12.86
N ILE A 90 -4.63 6.09 13.43
CA ILE A 90 -3.71 6.77 14.35
C ILE A 90 -2.58 7.43 13.57
N SER A 91 -1.98 6.70 12.61
CA SER A 91 -0.90 7.23 11.79
C SER A 91 -0.81 6.52 10.46
N THR A 92 -0.22 7.20 9.47
CA THR A 92 0.08 6.64 8.16
C THR A 92 1.49 7.05 7.78
N THR A 93 2.32 6.08 7.42
CA THR A 93 3.71 6.33 7.02
C THR A 93 3.96 5.66 5.67
N VAL A 94 4.56 6.39 4.74
CA VAL A 94 4.92 5.89 3.40
C VAL A 94 6.42 5.85 3.28
N ASN A 95 6.95 4.72 2.83
CA ASN A 95 8.37 4.54 2.55
C ASN A 95 8.55 3.96 1.14
N MET A 96 9.71 4.25 0.54
CA MET A 96 10.09 3.76 -0.78
C MET A 96 11.43 3.05 -0.66
N TYR A 97 11.56 1.90 -1.31
CA TYR A 97 12.77 1.09 -1.24
C TYR A 97 13.21 0.64 -2.63
N ASP A 98 14.48 0.83 -2.94
CA ASP A 98 15.08 0.18 -4.10
C ASP A 98 15.44 -1.24 -3.71
N VAL A 99 14.99 -2.22 -4.49
CA VAL A 99 15.32 -3.61 -4.23
C VAL A 99 16.75 -3.86 -4.70
N LYS A 100 17.62 -4.32 -3.80
CA LYS A 100 19.04 -4.55 -4.10
C LYS A 100 19.35 -6.01 -4.37
N SER A 101 18.57 -6.93 -3.81
CA SER A 101 18.82 -8.36 -3.97
C SER A 101 17.54 -9.12 -3.72
N VAL A 102 17.29 -10.12 -4.53
CA VAL A 102 16.21 -11.08 -4.32
C VAL A 102 16.78 -12.47 -4.48
N LYS A 103 16.63 -13.30 -3.47
CA LYS A 103 16.98 -14.72 -3.55
C LYS A 103 15.69 -15.53 -3.46
N ASN A 104 15.49 -16.40 -4.42
CA ASN A 104 14.36 -17.31 -4.37
C ASN A 104 14.61 -18.42 -3.37
N GLY A 105 13.62 -18.66 -2.53
CA GLY A 105 13.66 -19.83 -1.66
C GLY A 105 13.26 -21.09 -2.41
N ILE A 106 13.41 -22.22 -1.77
CA ILE A 106 12.98 -23.51 -2.32
C ILE A 106 11.61 -23.93 -1.81
N GLY A 107 10.95 -23.04 -1.08
CA GLY A 107 9.62 -23.29 -0.57
C GLY A 107 8.58 -23.42 -1.67
N SER A 108 7.47 -24.04 -1.35
CA SER A 108 6.33 -24.20 -2.23
C SER A 108 5.74 -22.82 -2.60
N ARG A 109 5.23 -22.73 -3.82
CA ARG A 109 4.64 -21.50 -4.34
C ARG A 109 3.23 -21.71 -4.80
#